data_3fc68180ae7ce88b853414520f9165a4
#
_entry.id   3fc68180ae7ce88b853414520f9165a4
#
_cell.length_a   1.000
_cell.length_b   1.000
_cell.length_c   1.000
_cell.angle_alpha   90.00
_cell.angle_beta   90.00
_cell.angle_gamma   90.00
#
_symmetry.space_group_name_H-M   'P 1'
#
loop_
_entity.id
_entity.type
_entity.pdbx_description
1 polymer ?
#
loop_
_entity_poly.entity_id
_entity_poly.type
_entity_poly.pdbx_seq_one_letter_code
_entity_poly.pdbx_strand_id
1 'polypeptide(L)'
;MTSAEGIQVRAATESDWPAIELLDAVGFGYHPAEPDRTLGRALNRIDDIVVATDDGNPVGVALHLPLELTVPGGHRAATRGVSWVSVAPTHRRRGVLRAMFTHLHQEIAATGVPLSALTASEGGIYGRFGYGPATVVSDVTLDRRFARFRDDAPDPGGVQVVDATTAARHLPEIYDRWRRITPGAQARPEPHWEFTFTDPESGRGGGTGLFFLLHPDGYAMFRRRGDGDARTAVVEELIAVTDDAHAALWRALCGLDLMVRVEASTHPDDSLRHMLTDPRLVRTTRVVDDLWLRIMDVPAALEARTYALDLDTVVEVRDPYLDAGGTYALTVRDGHAQCRRTDASPTISLDLEVLGSLYLGGHHARPFAAAGRVRAMSDRELTQFDLAFRAERPAVLGWGF
;
A
#
# COMPACT_ATOMS: atom_id res chain seq x y z
N MET A 1 -0.74 22.42 -23.84
CA MET A 1 0.07 22.32 -22.58
C MET A 1 0.06 23.72 -21.97
N THR A 2 -0.78 23.97 -20.98
CA THR A 2 -0.75 25.24 -20.23
C THR A 2 0.53 25.27 -19.42
N SER A 3 1.43 26.17 -19.78
CA SER A 3 2.63 26.51 -19.02
C SER A 3 2.19 26.92 -17.60
N ALA A 4 2.89 26.42 -16.58
CA ALA A 4 2.73 26.90 -15.21
C ALA A 4 3.45 28.27 -15.07
N GLU A 5 3.00 29.28 -15.84
CA GLU A 5 3.58 30.62 -15.78
C GLU A 5 3.48 31.14 -14.34
N GLY A 6 4.60 31.55 -13.77
CA GLY A 6 4.72 32.06 -12.41
C GLY A 6 4.92 31.00 -11.31
N ILE A 7 4.70 29.70 -11.57
CA ILE A 7 4.89 28.66 -10.57
C ILE A 7 6.36 28.24 -10.49
N GLN A 8 6.93 28.37 -9.29
CA GLN A 8 8.27 27.87 -8.98
C GLN A 8 8.16 26.69 -8.04
N VAL A 9 8.99 25.64 -8.24
CA VAL A 9 9.09 24.49 -7.36
C VAL A 9 10.47 24.48 -6.75
N ARG A 10 10.53 24.32 -5.43
CA ARG A 10 11.77 24.29 -4.67
C ARG A 10 11.67 23.35 -3.47
N ALA A 11 12.79 22.96 -2.90
CA ALA A 11 12.83 22.32 -1.59
C ALA A 11 12.19 23.25 -0.53
N ALA A 12 11.50 22.63 0.43
CA ALA A 12 10.94 23.37 1.56
C ALA A 12 12.04 23.81 2.54
N THR A 13 11.71 24.79 3.37
CA THR A 13 12.54 25.29 4.47
C THR A 13 11.73 25.26 5.77
N GLU A 14 12.39 25.37 6.91
CA GLU A 14 11.72 25.41 8.23
C GLU A 14 10.63 26.50 8.33
N SER A 15 10.78 27.61 7.61
CA SER A 15 9.78 28.66 7.56
C SER A 15 8.50 28.31 6.78
N ASP A 16 8.52 27.24 5.99
CA ASP A 16 7.36 26.82 5.20
C ASP A 16 6.38 25.93 6.00
N TRP A 17 6.76 25.41 7.16
CA TRP A 17 5.91 24.52 7.95
C TRP A 17 4.48 25.00 8.15
N PRO A 18 4.22 26.29 8.54
CA PRO A 18 2.84 26.74 8.71
C PRO A 18 2.00 26.67 7.42
N ALA A 19 2.62 26.94 6.28
CA ALA A 19 1.95 26.87 4.98
C ALA A 19 1.74 25.40 4.53
N ILE A 20 2.71 24.53 4.79
CA ILE A 20 2.63 23.08 4.51
C ILE A 20 1.47 22.47 5.29
N GLU A 21 1.40 22.70 6.61
CA GLU A 21 0.33 22.20 7.47
C GLU A 21 -1.06 22.72 7.04
N LEU A 22 -1.13 23.98 6.60
CA LEU A 22 -2.38 24.56 6.09
C LEU A 22 -2.80 23.93 4.76
N LEU A 23 -1.87 23.73 3.82
CA LEU A 23 -2.14 23.13 2.52
C LEU A 23 -2.59 21.67 2.68
N ASP A 24 -1.95 20.92 3.58
CA ASP A 24 -2.32 19.56 3.93
C ASP A 24 -3.72 19.51 4.53
N ALA A 25 -3.98 20.33 5.56
CA ALA A 25 -5.29 20.41 6.22
C ALA A 25 -6.42 20.75 5.23
N VAL A 26 -6.20 21.71 4.33
CA VAL A 26 -7.19 22.09 3.30
C VAL A 26 -7.35 20.99 2.25
N GLY A 27 -6.26 20.32 1.88
CA GLY A 27 -6.25 19.25 0.88
C GLY A 27 -7.02 18.01 1.34
N PHE A 28 -6.80 17.60 2.58
CA PHE A 28 -7.38 16.39 3.17
C PHE A 28 -8.63 16.64 4.04
N GLY A 29 -8.99 17.90 4.26
CA GLY A 29 -10.26 18.27 4.92
C GLY A 29 -10.26 18.06 6.43
N TYR A 30 -9.10 18.16 7.10
CA TYR A 30 -8.99 18.04 8.55
C TYR A 30 -7.94 19.00 9.11
N HIS A 31 -8.07 19.32 10.39
CA HIS A 31 -7.02 20.02 11.12
C HIS A 31 -6.29 19.00 12.00
N PRO A 32 -4.99 18.74 11.75
CA PRO A 32 -4.25 17.77 12.55
C PRO A 32 -4.19 18.22 14.02
N ALA A 33 -4.45 17.29 14.94
CA ALA A 33 -4.21 17.48 16.36
C ALA A 33 -2.70 17.48 16.64
N GLU A 34 -2.28 17.94 17.85
CA GLU A 34 -0.86 18.02 18.16
C GLU A 34 -0.10 16.68 18.05
N PRO A 35 -0.67 15.52 18.46
CA PRO A 35 -0.02 14.24 18.25
C PRO A 35 0.21 13.91 16.76
N ASP A 36 -0.73 14.27 15.88
CA ASP A 36 -0.62 14.03 14.44
C ASP A 36 0.47 14.89 13.80
N ARG A 37 0.59 16.17 14.23
CA ARG A 37 1.66 17.08 13.77
C ARG A 37 3.03 16.58 14.21
N THR A 38 3.15 16.17 15.46
CA THR A 38 4.38 15.63 16.01
C THR A 38 4.83 14.39 15.23
N LEU A 39 3.91 13.45 14.97
CA LEU A 39 4.19 12.28 14.12
C LEU A 39 4.61 12.70 12.71
N GLY A 40 3.84 13.58 12.06
CA GLY A 40 4.14 14.04 10.71
C GLY A 40 5.56 14.60 10.58
N ARG A 41 5.97 15.45 11.53
CA ARG A 41 7.34 15.99 11.56
C ARG A 41 8.42 14.97 11.91
N ALA A 42 8.11 13.99 12.74
CA ALA A 42 9.03 12.91 13.09
C ALA A 42 9.29 11.94 11.93
N LEU A 43 8.28 11.72 11.08
CA LEU A 43 8.37 10.83 9.92
C LEU A 43 8.97 11.50 8.68
N ASN A 44 8.85 12.83 8.56
CA ASN A 44 9.17 13.54 7.32
C ASN A 44 10.21 14.64 7.57
N ARG A 45 11.34 14.52 6.90
CA ARG A 45 12.39 15.53 6.95
C ARG A 45 12.01 16.70 6.06
N ILE A 46 12.28 17.93 6.51
CA ILE A 46 11.97 19.12 5.72
C ILE A 46 12.68 19.12 4.35
N ASP A 47 13.87 18.55 4.28
CA ASP A 47 14.69 18.43 3.05
C ASP A 47 14.05 17.48 1.99
N ASP A 48 13.17 16.58 2.41
CA ASP A 48 12.47 15.63 1.53
C ASP A 48 11.09 16.20 1.07
N ILE A 49 10.78 17.46 1.42
CA ILE A 49 9.53 18.14 1.06
C ILE A 49 9.79 19.17 -0.04
N VAL A 50 8.94 19.19 -1.04
CA VAL A 50 8.92 20.22 -2.09
C VAL A 50 7.68 21.08 -1.97
N VAL A 51 7.84 22.39 -2.21
CA VAL A 51 6.74 23.34 -2.27
C VAL A 51 6.70 23.99 -3.64
N ALA A 52 5.48 24.16 -4.15
CA ALA A 52 5.23 25.02 -5.30
C ALA A 52 4.78 26.37 -4.82
N THR A 53 5.36 27.44 -5.37
CA THR A 53 5.03 28.84 -4.99
C THR A 53 4.53 29.62 -6.19
N ASP A 54 3.59 30.54 -5.95
CA ASP A 54 3.15 31.60 -6.89
C ASP A 54 3.44 32.95 -6.22
N ASP A 55 4.26 33.79 -6.84
CA ASP A 55 4.76 35.04 -6.26
C ASP A 55 5.34 34.88 -4.84
N GLY A 56 6.08 33.78 -4.61
CA GLY A 56 6.71 33.45 -3.33
C GLY A 56 5.79 32.82 -2.29
N ASN A 57 4.47 32.77 -2.53
CA ASN A 57 3.51 32.16 -1.61
C ASN A 57 3.35 30.66 -1.90
N PRO A 58 3.47 29.75 -0.90
CA PRO A 58 3.23 28.33 -1.10
C PRO A 58 1.79 28.05 -1.54
N VAL A 59 1.64 27.34 -2.67
CA VAL A 59 0.36 26.96 -3.28
C VAL A 59 0.24 25.47 -3.55
N GLY A 60 1.28 24.72 -3.26
CA GLY A 60 1.29 23.26 -3.34
C GLY A 60 2.41 22.67 -2.51
N VAL A 61 2.22 21.45 -2.06
CA VAL A 61 3.18 20.65 -1.30
C VAL A 61 3.16 19.21 -1.78
N ALA A 62 4.30 18.57 -1.78
CA ALA A 62 4.47 17.12 -1.91
C ALA A 62 5.77 16.73 -1.21
N LEU A 63 5.87 15.49 -0.75
CA LEU A 63 7.09 14.97 -0.17
C LEU A 63 7.42 13.58 -0.69
N HIS A 64 8.67 13.16 -0.51
CA HIS A 64 9.04 11.76 -0.62
C HIS A 64 9.84 11.30 0.60
N LEU A 65 9.58 10.08 1.06
CA LEU A 65 10.26 9.48 2.20
C LEU A 65 10.94 8.16 1.80
N PRO A 66 12.07 7.81 2.44
CA PRO A 66 12.73 6.53 2.17
C PRO A 66 11.89 5.38 2.76
N LEU A 67 11.63 4.37 1.93
CA LEU A 67 10.95 3.13 2.31
C LEU A 67 11.80 1.93 1.87
N GLU A 68 11.62 0.83 2.57
CA GLU A 68 12.09 -0.49 2.18
C GLU A 68 10.85 -1.38 1.98
N LEU A 69 10.53 -1.67 0.71
CA LEU A 69 9.35 -2.43 0.33
C LEU A 69 9.71 -3.90 0.11
N THR A 70 9.00 -4.81 0.74
CA THR A 70 9.13 -6.23 0.43
C THR A 70 8.47 -6.54 -0.91
N VAL A 71 9.17 -7.23 -1.79
CA VAL A 71 8.69 -7.66 -3.11
C VAL A 71 8.51 -9.19 -3.13
N PRO A 72 7.81 -9.77 -4.13
CA PRO A 72 7.66 -11.21 -4.24
C PRO A 72 9.01 -11.95 -4.12
N GLY A 73 9.05 -13.01 -3.31
CA GLY A 73 10.28 -13.72 -2.93
C GLY A 73 10.96 -13.21 -1.66
N GLY A 74 10.39 -12.19 -0.99
CA GLY A 74 10.90 -11.68 0.29
C GLY A 74 12.11 -10.75 0.18
N HIS A 75 12.55 -10.40 -1.03
CA HIS A 75 13.58 -9.37 -1.22
C HIS A 75 13.04 -8.00 -0.82
N ARG A 76 13.95 -7.12 -0.39
CA ARG A 76 13.62 -5.77 0.05
C ARG A 76 14.16 -4.77 -0.96
N ALA A 77 13.25 -4.09 -1.65
CA ALA A 77 13.59 -3.08 -2.64
C ALA A 77 13.59 -1.68 -2.02
N ALA A 78 14.68 -0.94 -2.23
CA ALA A 78 14.71 0.48 -1.89
C ALA A 78 13.61 1.21 -2.68
N THR A 79 12.81 2.01 -1.99
CA THR A 79 11.62 2.66 -2.55
C THR A 79 11.54 4.09 -2.02
N ARG A 80 10.97 4.99 -2.80
CA ARG A 80 10.56 6.32 -2.31
C ARG A 80 9.04 6.38 -2.22
N GLY A 81 8.51 6.54 -1.00
CA GLY A 81 7.09 6.82 -0.78
C GLY A 81 6.79 8.29 -1.09
N VAL A 82 5.76 8.57 -1.87
CA VAL A 82 5.28 9.93 -2.14
C VAL A 82 4.02 10.19 -1.32
N SER A 83 4.01 11.29 -0.58
CA SER A 83 2.93 11.65 0.33
C SER A 83 2.68 13.15 0.38
N TRP A 84 1.68 13.58 1.17
CA TRP A 84 1.26 14.97 1.41
C TRP A 84 1.03 15.77 0.14
N VAL A 85 0.51 15.12 -0.90
CA VAL A 85 0.30 15.77 -2.20
C VAL A 85 -0.93 16.65 -2.15
N SER A 86 -0.73 17.94 -2.01
CA SER A 86 -1.80 18.93 -1.97
C SER A 86 -1.52 20.13 -2.87
N VAL A 87 -2.57 20.64 -3.51
CA VAL A 87 -2.55 21.89 -4.28
C VAL A 87 -3.70 22.77 -3.79
N ALA A 88 -3.40 24.01 -3.45
CA ALA A 88 -4.38 24.99 -3.02
C ALA A 88 -5.59 25.03 -3.99
N PRO A 89 -6.83 25.02 -3.51
CA PRO A 89 -8.03 25.04 -4.36
C PRO A 89 -8.05 26.19 -5.37
N THR A 90 -7.42 27.32 -5.04
CA THR A 90 -7.27 28.50 -5.89
C THR A 90 -6.31 28.32 -7.07
N HIS A 91 -5.47 27.26 -7.02
CA HIS A 91 -4.42 27.01 -8.02
C HIS A 91 -4.59 25.66 -8.75
N ARG A 92 -5.72 24.98 -8.58
CA ARG A 92 -6.05 23.75 -9.32
C ARG A 92 -6.12 24.00 -10.81
N ARG A 93 -5.75 22.97 -11.61
CA ARG A 93 -5.76 22.96 -13.08
C ARG A 93 -4.79 23.96 -13.75
N ARG A 94 -3.86 24.53 -13.00
CA ARG A 94 -2.80 25.44 -13.50
C ARG A 94 -1.45 24.73 -13.72
N GLY A 95 -1.41 23.39 -13.67
CA GLY A 95 -0.17 22.62 -13.87
C GLY A 95 0.72 22.45 -12.63
N VAL A 96 0.31 22.98 -11.46
CA VAL A 96 1.09 22.95 -10.21
C VAL A 96 1.48 21.52 -9.82
N LEU A 97 0.52 20.60 -9.78
CA LEU A 97 0.80 19.19 -9.47
C LEU A 97 1.82 18.58 -10.42
N ARG A 98 1.70 18.85 -11.74
CA ARG A 98 2.64 18.32 -12.74
C ARG A 98 4.06 18.87 -12.52
N ALA A 99 4.17 20.16 -12.21
CA ALA A 99 5.47 20.78 -11.92
C ALA A 99 6.12 20.17 -10.68
N MET A 100 5.38 20.02 -9.55
CA MET A 100 5.88 19.37 -8.35
C MET A 100 6.31 17.92 -8.60
N PHE A 101 5.47 17.12 -9.28
CA PHE A 101 5.79 15.72 -9.58
C PHE A 101 6.99 15.57 -10.51
N THR A 102 7.14 16.47 -11.50
CA THR A 102 8.32 16.45 -12.36
C THR A 102 9.60 16.66 -11.55
N HIS A 103 9.60 17.65 -10.66
CA HIS A 103 10.74 17.96 -9.78
C HIS A 103 11.01 16.78 -8.82
N LEU A 104 9.98 16.33 -8.10
CA LEU A 104 10.07 15.24 -7.13
C LEU A 104 10.57 13.92 -7.76
N HIS A 105 10.07 13.55 -8.95
CA HIS A 105 10.54 12.34 -9.64
C HIS A 105 11.97 12.45 -10.15
N GLN A 106 12.44 13.65 -10.49
CA GLN A 106 13.85 13.87 -10.81
C GLN A 106 14.74 13.65 -9.58
N GLU A 107 14.32 14.16 -8.41
CA GLU A 107 15.01 13.89 -7.15
C GLU A 107 15.00 12.39 -6.81
N ILE A 108 13.84 11.72 -6.92
CA ILE A 108 13.74 10.28 -6.69
C ILE A 108 14.66 9.50 -7.65
N ALA A 109 14.64 9.82 -8.94
CA ALA A 109 15.50 9.17 -9.93
C ALA A 109 16.98 9.34 -9.62
N ALA A 110 17.39 10.51 -9.12
CA ALA A 110 18.76 10.78 -8.71
C ALA A 110 19.24 9.91 -7.53
N THR A 111 18.32 9.35 -6.73
CA THR A 111 18.65 8.41 -5.65
C THR A 111 18.97 7.00 -6.14
N GLY A 112 18.66 6.66 -7.40
CA GLY A 112 18.87 5.34 -7.99
C GLY A 112 17.95 4.24 -7.47
N VAL A 113 16.85 4.56 -6.76
CA VAL A 113 15.89 3.55 -6.29
C VAL A 113 15.05 3.00 -7.45
N PRO A 114 14.77 1.69 -7.49
CA PRO A 114 13.98 1.08 -8.56
C PRO A 114 12.50 1.36 -8.50
N LEU A 115 11.97 1.81 -7.35
CA LEU A 115 10.54 1.95 -7.11
C LEU A 115 10.19 3.30 -6.48
N SER A 116 9.02 3.81 -6.85
CA SER A 116 8.31 4.84 -6.10
C SER A 116 6.90 4.34 -5.78
N ALA A 117 6.38 4.72 -4.61
CA ALA A 117 5.10 4.24 -4.09
C ALA A 117 4.25 5.39 -3.56
N LEU A 118 2.94 5.24 -3.55
CA LEU A 118 2.01 6.16 -2.87
C LEU A 118 0.71 5.43 -2.49
N THR A 119 -0.08 6.05 -1.62
CA THR A 119 -1.48 5.72 -1.41
C THR A 119 -2.36 6.79 -2.06
N ALA A 120 -3.33 6.38 -2.88
CA ALA A 120 -4.10 7.32 -3.69
C ALA A 120 -5.41 7.71 -3.00
N SER A 121 -5.57 8.98 -2.65
CA SER A 121 -6.87 9.53 -2.22
C SER A 121 -7.87 9.64 -3.38
N GLU A 122 -7.38 9.84 -4.61
CA GLU A 122 -8.19 9.92 -5.83
C GLU A 122 -7.55 9.08 -6.95
N GLY A 123 -8.15 7.95 -7.32
CA GLY A 123 -7.62 7.00 -8.31
C GLY A 123 -7.45 7.55 -9.74
N GLY A 124 -8.09 8.67 -10.09
CA GLY A 124 -7.98 9.33 -11.40
C GLY A 124 -6.74 10.20 -11.60
N ILE A 125 -5.90 10.37 -10.57
CA ILE A 125 -4.79 11.35 -10.60
C ILE A 125 -3.47 10.72 -11.04
N TYR A 126 -3.10 9.58 -10.46
CA TYR A 126 -1.71 9.13 -10.45
C TYR A 126 -1.30 8.24 -11.63
N GLY A 127 -2.27 7.64 -12.35
CA GLY A 127 -1.99 6.84 -13.56
C GLY A 127 -1.23 7.63 -14.64
N ARG A 128 -1.55 8.92 -14.82
CA ARG A 128 -0.86 9.81 -15.76
C ARG A 128 0.61 10.10 -15.42
N PHE A 129 1.02 9.78 -14.19
CA PHE A 129 2.39 9.86 -13.69
C PHE A 129 3.07 8.49 -13.62
N GLY A 130 2.45 7.45 -14.20
CA GLY A 130 3.00 6.11 -14.30
C GLY A 130 2.83 5.25 -13.04
N TYR A 131 2.00 5.66 -12.08
CA TYR A 131 1.63 4.82 -10.94
C TYR A 131 0.43 3.93 -11.28
N GLY A 132 0.51 2.66 -10.91
CA GLY A 132 -0.60 1.72 -11.00
C GLY A 132 -0.96 1.13 -9.64
N PRO A 133 -2.26 0.84 -9.37
CA PRO A 133 -2.67 0.18 -8.14
C PRO A 133 -2.01 -1.20 -8.06
N ALA A 134 -1.28 -1.47 -6.98
CA ALA A 134 -0.47 -2.69 -6.83
C ALA A 134 -1.00 -3.63 -5.74
N THR A 135 -1.80 -3.13 -4.81
CA THR A 135 -2.48 -3.94 -3.79
C THR A 135 -3.98 -3.69 -3.80
N VAL A 136 -4.73 -4.67 -3.30
CA VAL A 136 -6.19 -4.61 -3.19
C VAL A 136 -6.61 -5.00 -1.77
N VAL A 137 -7.52 -4.24 -1.20
CA VAL A 137 -8.10 -4.45 0.12
C VAL A 137 -9.62 -4.65 0.01
N SER A 138 -10.16 -5.59 0.78
CA SER A 138 -11.59 -5.81 0.97
C SER A 138 -12.00 -5.42 2.38
N ASP A 139 -12.86 -4.43 2.50
CA ASP A 139 -13.56 -4.19 3.76
C ASP A 139 -14.66 -5.24 3.91
N VAL A 140 -14.65 -5.92 5.05
CA VAL A 140 -15.60 -7.00 5.34
C VAL A 140 -16.35 -6.73 6.63
N THR A 141 -17.58 -7.22 6.69
CA THR A 141 -18.39 -7.27 7.92
C THR A 141 -18.88 -8.68 8.14
N LEU A 142 -18.85 -9.11 9.39
CA LEU A 142 -19.29 -10.44 9.83
C LEU A 142 -20.27 -10.30 10.99
N ASP A 143 -21.49 -10.88 10.88
CA ASP A 143 -22.39 -11.03 12.02
C ASP A 143 -21.87 -12.16 12.92
N ARG A 144 -21.19 -11.78 13.98
CA ARG A 144 -20.52 -12.69 14.91
C ARG A 144 -21.49 -13.68 15.58
N ARG A 145 -22.72 -13.30 15.83
CA ARG A 145 -23.72 -14.12 16.50
C ARG A 145 -24.03 -15.45 15.77
N PHE A 146 -23.81 -15.45 14.45
CA PHE A 146 -24.02 -16.60 13.57
C PHE A 146 -22.70 -17.23 13.10
N ALA A 147 -21.55 -16.63 13.41
CA ALA A 147 -20.25 -17.15 13.02
C ALA A 147 -19.98 -18.49 13.73
N ARG A 148 -20.03 -19.56 12.96
CA ARG A 148 -19.68 -20.92 13.41
C ARG A 148 -18.56 -21.43 12.54
N PHE A 149 -17.47 -21.81 13.18
CA PHE A 149 -16.36 -22.45 12.47
C PHE A 149 -16.75 -23.89 12.15
N ARG A 150 -16.25 -24.40 11.02
CA ARG A 150 -16.38 -25.80 10.63
C ARG A 150 -15.62 -26.67 11.64
N ASP A 151 -16.06 -27.91 11.82
CA ASP A 151 -15.43 -28.85 12.76
C ASP A 151 -14.00 -29.20 12.36
N ASP A 152 -13.70 -29.14 11.04
CA ASP A 152 -12.38 -29.38 10.46
C ASP A 152 -11.53 -28.12 10.28
N ALA A 153 -12.04 -26.93 10.65
CA ALA A 153 -11.28 -25.69 10.59
C ALA A 153 -10.20 -25.64 11.70
N PRO A 154 -8.99 -25.13 11.38
CA PRO A 154 -7.91 -25.04 12.36
C PRO A 154 -8.35 -24.37 13.68
N ASP A 155 -7.95 -24.93 14.82
CA ASP A 155 -8.16 -24.36 16.16
C ASP A 155 -6.86 -24.48 16.99
N PRO A 156 -5.81 -23.73 16.62
CA PRO A 156 -4.50 -23.85 17.26
C PRO A 156 -4.45 -23.22 18.66
N GLY A 157 -5.40 -22.32 19.00
CA GLY A 157 -5.37 -21.58 20.26
C GLY A 157 -4.21 -20.60 20.37
N GLY A 158 -3.70 -20.40 21.60
CA GLY A 158 -2.49 -19.59 21.84
C GLY A 158 -2.69 -18.07 21.87
N VAL A 159 -3.91 -17.56 21.67
CA VAL A 159 -4.21 -16.13 21.73
C VAL A 159 -4.40 -15.68 23.19
N GLN A 160 -3.79 -14.56 23.54
CA GLN A 160 -3.91 -13.90 24.83
C GLN A 160 -4.42 -12.46 24.65
N VAL A 161 -5.23 -12.00 25.60
CA VAL A 161 -5.55 -10.57 25.73
C VAL A 161 -4.42 -9.93 26.53
N VAL A 162 -3.82 -8.87 25.99
CA VAL A 162 -2.69 -8.18 26.61
C VAL A 162 -2.95 -6.68 26.73
N ASP A 163 -2.24 -6.03 27.65
CA ASP A 163 -2.24 -4.57 27.78
C ASP A 163 -1.33 -3.89 26.74
N ALA A 164 -1.45 -2.57 26.61
CA ALA A 164 -0.66 -1.77 25.67
C ALA A 164 0.86 -1.88 25.91
N THR A 165 1.28 -2.01 27.18
CA THR A 165 2.69 -2.15 27.53
C THR A 165 3.28 -3.46 27.04
N THR A 166 2.53 -4.55 27.17
CA THR A 166 2.92 -5.86 26.64
C THR A 166 2.87 -5.88 25.12
N ALA A 167 1.82 -5.28 24.52
CA ALA A 167 1.70 -5.14 23.07
C ALA A 167 2.90 -4.38 22.49
N ALA A 168 3.29 -3.24 23.06
CA ALA A 168 4.43 -2.43 22.59
C ALA A 168 5.76 -3.21 22.55
N ARG A 169 5.94 -4.22 23.40
CA ARG A 169 7.14 -5.06 23.38
C ARG A 169 7.16 -6.14 22.31
N HIS A 170 5.99 -6.63 21.89
CA HIS A 170 5.89 -7.82 21.03
C HIS A 170 5.42 -7.51 19.60
N LEU A 171 4.50 -6.58 19.43
CA LEU A 171 3.91 -6.31 18.12
C LEU A 171 4.94 -5.85 17.05
N PRO A 172 5.92 -4.98 17.38
CA PRO A 172 6.92 -4.55 16.38
C PRO A 172 7.75 -5.72 15.83
N GLU A 173 8.13 -6.70 16.67
CA GLU A 173 8.88 -7.88 16.24
C GLU A 173 8.04 -8.79 15.34
N ILE A 174 6.78 -9.05 15.72
CA ILE A 174 5.85 -9.86 14.92
C ILE A 174 5.61 -9.18 13.55
N TYR A 175 5.39 -7.87 13.57
CA TYR A 175 5.23 -7.10 12.33
C TYR A 175 6.48 -7.17 11.44
N ASP A 176 7.69 -7.06 12.00
CA ASP A 176 8.93 -7.16 11.22
C ASP A 176 9.12 -8.56 10.61
N ARG A 177 8.72 -9.63 11.29
CA ARG A 177 8.70 -10.99 10.71
C ARG A 177 7.69 -11.09 9.57
N TRP A 178 6.48 -10.58 9.78
CA TRP A 178 5.40 -10.60 8.78
C TRP A 178 5.75 -9.77 7.55
N ARG A 179 6.23 -8.54 7.72
CA ARG A 179 6.56 -7.68 6.58
C ARG A 179 7.63 -8.27 5.68
N ARG A 180 8.56 -9.06 6.21
CA ARG A 180 9.66 -9.68 5.43
C ARG A 180 9.18 -10.77 4.47
N ILE A 181 8.00 -11.28 4.65
CA ILE A 181 7.41 -12.35 3.84
C ILE A 181 6.17 -11.88 3.05
N THR A 182 5.76 -10.63 3.21
CA THR A 182 4.53 -10.09 2.61
C THR A 182 4.87 -9.03 1.57
N PRO A 183 4.65 -9.29 0.28
CA PRO A 183 4.86 -8.28 -0.77
C PRO A 183 4.00 -7.04 -0.51
N GLY A 184 4.57 -5.86 -0.72
CA GLY A 184 3.89 -4.58 -0.47
C GLY A 184 4.07 -4.04 0.95
N ALA A 185 4.45 -4.88 1.91
CA ALA A 185 4.70 -4.43 3.27
C ALA A 185 6.09 -3.75 3.39
N GLN A 186 6.15 -2.72 4.21
CA GLN A 186 7.36 -1.93 4.47
C GLN A 186 7.71 -1.90 5.96
N ALA A 187 8.93 -1.50 6.28
CA ALA A 187 9.35 -1.29 7.66
C ALA A 187 8.51 -0.17 8.30
N ARG A 188 8.01 -0.42 9.52
CA ARG A 188 7.26 0.58 10.29
C ARG A 188 8.23 1.29 11.24
N PRO A 189 8.42 2.61 11.11
CA PRO A 189 9.36 3.35 11.94
C PRO A 189 8.86 3.49 13.38
N GLU A 190 9.81 3.69 14.30
CA GLU A 190 9.53 3.81 15.74
C GLU A 190 8.51 4.91 16.08
N PRO A 191 8.57 6.15 15.50
CA PRO A 191 7.56 7.17 15.78
C PRO A 191 6.13 6.74 15.42
N HIS A 192 5.97 5.88 14.40
CA HIS A 192 4.66 5.34 14.04
C HIS A 192 4.16 4.34 15.10
N TRP A 193 5.04 3.51 15.67
CA TRP A 193 4.70 2.62 16.77
C TRP A 193 4.34 3.40 18.03
N GLU A 194 5.12 4.42 18.37
CA GLU A 194 4.83 5.30 19.51
C GLU A 194 3.45 5.95 19.38
N PHE A 195 3.12 6.47 18.20
CA PHE A 195 1.80 7.02 17.90
C PHE A 195 0.69 5.97 18.03
N THR A 196 0.91 4.76 17.51
CA THR A 196 -0.06 3.66 17.60
C THR A 196 -0.39 3.33 19.07
N PHE A 197 0.62 3.25 19.95
CA PHE A 197 0.43 2.92 21.37
C PHE A 197 -0.02 4.12 22.21
N THR A 198 0.24 5.36 21.78
CA THR A 198 -0.33 6.56 22.38
C THR A 198 -1.85 6.61 22.20
N ASP A 199 -2.32 6.08 21.08
CA ASP A 199 -3.75 5.92 20.77
C ASP A 199 -4.56 7.21 21.04
N PRO A 200 -4.26 8.33 20.37
CA PRO A 200 -4.92 9.59 20.63
C PRO A 200 -6.43 9.52 20.36
N GLU A 201 -7.22 10.18 21.20
CA GLU A 201 -8.68 10.16 21.10
C GLU A 201 -9.19 10.67 19.76
N SER A 202 -8.49 11.61 19.14
CA SER A 202 -8.79 12.16 17.81
C SER A 202 -8.84 11.08 16.72
N GLY A 203 -8.00 10.03 16.82
CA GLY A 203 -7.93 8.91 15.86
C GLY A 203 -8.95 7.79 16.11
N ARG A 204 -9.70 7.81 17.23
CA ARG A 204 -10.57 6.67 17.59
C ARG A 204 -11.90 6.61 16.85
N GLY A 205 -12.29 7.67 16.14
CA GLY A 205 -13.55 7.71 15.37
C GLY A 205 -14.80 7.38 16.20
N GLY A 206 -14.84 7.81 17.48
CA GLY A 206 -15.93 7.50 18.42
C GLY A 206 -15.87 6.09 19.03
N GLY A 207 -14.80 5.35 18.79
CA GLY A 207 -14.56 4.04 19.42
C GLY A 207 -13.87 4.13 20.78
N THR A 208 -13.71 2.99 21.42
CA THR A 208 -12.88 2.84 22.64
C THR A 208 -11.40 3.04 22.33
N GLY A 209 -10.54 3.07 23.36
CA GLY A 209 -9.12 2.80 23.19
C GLY A 209 -8.87 1.41 22.60
N LEU A 210 -7.66 1.17 22.11
CA LEU A 210 -7.25 -0.08 21.49
C LEU A 210 -7.29 -1.24 22.49
N PHE A 211 -7.77 -2.39 22.03
CA PHE A 211 -7.59 -3.69 22.65
C PHE A 211 -6.62 -4.52 21.81
N PHE A 212 -5.86 -5.38 22.46
CA PHE A 212 -4.81 -6.18 21.84
C PHE A 212 -5.02 -7.66 22.08
N LEU A 213 -5.00 -8.43 20.99
CA LEU A 213 -4.89 -9.88 20.99
C LEU A 213 -3.49 -10.24 20.52
N LEU A 214 -2.78 -11.06 21.28
CA LEU A 214 -1.41 -11.48 20.99
C LEU A 214 -1.34 -13.00 20.84
N HIS A 215 -0.73 -13.44 19.75
CA HIS A 215 -0.30 -14.81 19.47
C HIS A 215 1.22 -14.80 19.22
N PRO A 216 2.00 -15.86 19.46
CA PRO A 216 3.45 -15.88 19.18
C PRO A 216 3.81 -15.49 17.73
N ASP A 217 2.95 -15.79 16.77
CA ASP A 217 3.13 -15.52 15.34
C ASP A 217 2.09 -14.55 14.74
N GLY A 218 1.45 -13.73 15.57
CA GLY A 218 0.47 -12.77 15.08
C GLY A 218 -0.14 -11.92 16.17
N TYR A 219 -0.89 -10.92 15.76
CA TYR A 219 -1.67 -10.06 16.65
C TYR A 219 -2.90 -9.48 15.96
N ALA A 220 -3.86 -9.02 16.76
CA ALA A 220 -4.90 -8.14 16.29
C ALA A 220 -5.07 -6.96 17.23
N MET A 221 -5.26 -5.77 16.65
CA MET A 221 -5.66 -4.56 17.34
C MET A 221 -7.09 -4.23 16.95
N PHE A 222 -7.96 -3.97 17.91
CA PHE A 222 -9.34 -3.66 17.63
C PHE A 222 -9.92 -2.64 18.62
N ARG A 223 -11.01 -1.99 18.20
CA ARG A 223 -11.83 -1.09 19.02
C ARG A 223 -13.24 -1.60 19.09
N ARG A 224 -13.97 -1.11 20.09
CA ARG A 224 -15.43 -1.31 20.16
C ARG A 224 -16.13 0.00 19.83
N ARG A 225 -17.12 -0.08 18.94
CA ARG A 225 -17.97 1.05 18.53
C ARG A 225 -19.45 0.71 18.69
N GLY A 226 -20.28 1.75 18.89
CA GLY A 226 -21.73 1.65 18.95
C GLY A 226 -22.26 1.02 20.23
N ASP A 227 -23.58 1.07 20.37
CA ASP A 227 -24.35 0.58 21.52
C ASP A 227 -25.45 -0.38 21.07
N GLY A 228 -25.98 -1.19 22.01
CA GLY A 228 -27.09 -2.11 21.74
C GLY A 228 -26.78 -3.05 20.56
N ASP A 229 -27.69 -3.11 19.59
CA ASP A 229 -27.55 -3.96 18.40
C ASP A 229 -26.58 -3.40 17.35
N ALA A 230 -26.01 -2.22 17.57
CA ALA A 230 -24.97 -1.62 16.72
C ALA A 230 -23.57 -1.91 17.24
N ARG A 231 -23.39 -2.63 18.34
CA ARG A 231 -22.07 -2.94 18.91
C ARG A 231 -21.20 -3.72 17.92
N THR A 232 -20.09 -3.11 17.56
CA THR A 232 -19.17 -3.62 16.55
C THR A 232 -17.76 -3.65 17.09
N ALA A 233 -17.05 -4.77 16.88
CA ALA A 233 -15.59 -4.83 17.00
C ALA A 233 -15.00 -4.41 15.66
N VAL A 234 -14.33 -3.26 15.61
CA VAL A 234 -13.61 -2.77 14.45
C VAL A 234 -12.15 -3.19 14.59
N VAL A 235 -11.71 -4.08 13.72
CA VAL A 235 -10.32 -4.54 13.66
C VAL A 235 -9.53 -3.49 12.91
N GLU A 236 -8.67 -2.77 13.63
CA GLU A 236 -7.80 -1.75 13.06
C GLU A 236 -6.62 -2.40 12.31
N GLU A 237 -6.12 -3.53 12.82
CA GLU A 237 -5.07 -4.30 12.19
C GLU A 237 -5.10 -5.76 12.65
N LEU A 238 -4.90 -6.70 11.71
CA LEU A 238 -4.66 -8.11 11.98
C LEU A 238 -3.44 -8.55 11.19
N ILE A 239 -2.39 -8.94 11.90
CA ILE A 239 -1.12 -9.41 11.34
C ILE A 239 -0.91 -10.87 11.75
N ALA A 240 -0.63 -11.73 10.78
CA ALA A 240 -0.33 -13.14 11.02
C ALA A 240 0.84 -13.60 10.14
N VAL A 241 1.87 -14.13 10.78
CA VAL A 241 3.05 -14.71 10.12
C VAL A 241 2.72 -16.11 9.61
N THR A 242 1.82 -16.82 10.29
CA THR A 242 1.38 -18.19 9.99
C THR A 242 -0.14 -18.28 9.83
N ASP A 243 -0.61 -19.29 9.09
CA ASP A 243 -2.05 -19.55 8.92
C ASP A 243 -2.70 -19.94 10.25
N ASP A 244 -1.97 -20.61 11.16
CA ASP A 244 -2.43 -20.94 12.50
C ASP A 244 -2.70 -19.66 13.32
N ALA A 245 -1.78 -18.70 13.30
CA ALA A 245 -1.99 -17.42 13.98
C ALA A 245 -3.21 -16.69 13.42
N HIS A 246 -3.39 -16.69 12.08
CA HIS A 246 -4.55 -16.11 11.43
C HIS A 246 -5.86 -16.75 11.90
N ALA A 247 -5.93 -18.09 11.89
CA ALA A 247 -7.10 -18.83 12.35
C ALA A 247 -7.41 -18.57 13.82
N ALA A 248 -6.38 -18.60 14.69
CA ALA A 248 -6.53 -18.35 16.13
C ALA A 248 -7.06 -16.94 16.43
N LEU A 249 -6.52 -15.91 15.76
CA LEU A 249 -6.94 -14.52 15.93
C LEU A 249 -8.40 -14.31 15.48
N TRP A 250 -8.79 -14.87 14.33
CA TRP A 250 -10.19 -14.80 13.87
C TRP A 250 -11.16 -15.51 14.81
N ARG A 251 -10.76 -16.67 15.38
CA ARG A 251 -11.58 -17.34 16.39
C ARG A 251 -11.75 -16.48 17.64
N ALA A 252 -10.69 -15.83 18.11
CA ALA A 252 -10.76 -14.93 19.26
C ALA A 252 -11.66 -13.71 18.97
N LEU A 253 -11.55 -13.08 17.79
CA LEU A 253 -12.39 -11.96 17.38
C LEU A 253 -13.86 -12.36 17.25
N CYS A 254 -14.15 -13.53 16.67
CA CYS A 254 -15.50 -14.07 16.60
C CYS A 254 -16.05 -14.52 17.97
N GLY A 255 -15.18 -14.75 18.95
CA GLY A 255 -15.53 -15.09 20.33
C GLY A 255 -15.85 -13.89 21.23
N LEU A 256 -15.68 -12.65 20.77
CA LEU A 256 -15.90 -11.45 21.59
C LEU A 256 -17.35 -11.30 22.06
N ASP A 257 -17.59 -11.43 23.36
CA ASP A 257 -18.93 -11.25 23.93
C ASP A 257 -19.44 -9.81 23.76
N LEU A 258 -20.76 -9.67 23.73
CA LEU A 258 -21.47 -8.40 23.61
C LEU A 258 -21.28 -7.67 22.26
N MET A 259 -20.51 -8.22 21.32
CA MET A 259 -20.41 -7.66 19.97
C MET A 259 -21.42 -8.35 19.06
N VAL A 260 -22.04 -7.56 18.18
CA VAL A 260 -22.97 -8.06 17.15
C VAL A 260 -22.18 -8.33 15.87
N ARG A 261 -21.25 -7.44 15.54
CA ARG A 261 -20.45 -7.49 14.30
C ARG A 261 -18.97 -7.44 14.58
N VAL A 262 -18.22 -7.99 13.64
CA VAL A 262 -16.80 -7.72 13.45
C VAL A 262 -16.65 -7.05 12.08
N GLU A 263 -15.95 -5.93 12.03
CA GLU A 263 -15.57 -5.22 10.82
C GLU A 263 -14.04 -5.24 10.71
N ALA A 264 -13.53 -5.52 9.53
CA ALA A 264 -12.10 -5.60 9.26
C ALA A 264 -11.78 -5.29 7.81
N SER A 265 -10.55 -4.88 7.55
CA SER A 265 -9.97 -4.86 6.22
C SER A 265 -9.10 -6.11 6.02
N THR A 266 -9.32 -6.84 4.92
CA THR A 266 -8.63 -8.10 4.62
C THR A 266 -8.20 -8.13 3.15
N HIS A 267 -7.37 -9.10 2.77
CA HIS A 267 -7.16 -9.39 1.36
C HIS A 267 -8.42 -10.05 0.75
N PRO A 268 -8.75 -9.82 -0.55
CA PRO A 268 -9.91 -10.46 -1.20
C PRO A 268 -9.94 -11.98 -1.08
N ASP A 269 -8.77 -12.63 -1.07
CA ASP A 269 -8.60 -14.08 -0.96
C ASP A 269 -8.36 -14.55 0.50
N ASP A 270 -8.81 -13.76 1.50
CA ASP A 270 -8.67 -14.13 2.91
C ASP A 270 -9.38 -15.46 3.22
N SER A 271 -8.71 -16.33 3.99
CA SER A 271 -9.17 -17.68 4.30
C SER A 271 -10.34 -17.75 5.28
N LEU A 272 -10.69 -16.65 5.96
CA LEU A 272 -11.79 -16.60 6.95
C LEU A 272 -13.09 -17.22 6.41
N ARG A 273 -13.45 -16.90 5.15
CA ARG A 273 -14.67 -17.41 4.52
C ARG A 273 -14.73 -18.94 4.47
N HIS A 274 -13.58 -19.57 4.27
CA HIS A 274 -13.45 -21.02 4.12
C HIS A 274 -13.43 -21.75 5.47
N MET A 275 -13.15 -21.03 6.56
CA MET A 275 -13.17 -21.57 7.92
C MET A 275 -14.58 -21.63 8.51
N LEU A 276 -15.56 -20.88 7.96
CA LEU A 276 -16.91 -20.81 8.48
C LEU A 276 -17.84 -21.84 7.84
N THR A 277 -18.84 -22.32 8.60
CA THR A 277 -19.92 -23.18 8.09
C THR A 277 -20.82 -22.49 7.06
N ASP A 278 -20.98 -21.16 7.19
CA ASP A 278 -21.64 -20.31 6.19
C ASP A 278 -20.67 -19.21 5.73
N PRO A 279 -20.05 -19.37 4.54
CA PRO A 279 -19.11 -18.38 4.01
C PRO A 279 -19.79 -17.03 3.65
N ARG A 280 -21.12 -16.97 3.53
CA ARG A 280 -21.87 -15.74 3.20
C ARG A 280 -21.97 -14.79 4.39
N LEU A 281 -21.65 -15.24 5.59
CA LEU A 281 -21.58 -14.37 6.77
C LEU A 281 -20.51 -13.31 6.64
N VAL A 282 -19.39 -13.62 5.96
CA VAL A 282 -18.36 -12.63 5.61
C VAL A 282 -18.82 -11.85 4.39
N ARG A 283 -19.36 -10.67 4.61
CA ARG A 283 -19.86 -9.78 3.55
C ARG A 283 -18.80 -8.76 3.21
N THR A 284 -18.36 -8.74 1.96
CA THR A 284 -17.54 -7.64 1.44
C THR A 284 -18.44 -6.43 1.26
N THR A 285 -18.09 -5.33 1.90
CA THR A 285 -18.80 -4.06 1.81
C THR A 285 -18.16 -3.11 0.80
N ARG A 286 -16.84 -3.23 0.63
CA ARG A 286 -16.05 -2.41 -0.29
C ARG A 286 -14.82 -3.18 -0.76
N VAL A 287 -14.38 -2.93 -1.99
CA VAL A 287 -13.08 -3.35 -2.52
C VAL A 287 -12.39 -2.10 -3.06
N VAL A 288 -11.16 -1.86 -2.63
CA VAL A 288 -10.38 -0.69 -3.02
C VAL A 288 -8.94 -1.05 -3.29
N ASP A 289 -8.29 -0.22 -4.08
CA ASP A 289 -6.85 -0.15 -4.17
C ASP A 289 -6.27 0.55 -2.92
N ASP A 290 -5.02 0.22 -2.62
CA ASP A 290 -4.34 0.78 -1.48
C ASP A 290 -2.94 1.30 -1.88
N LEU A 291 -1.93 0.44 -2.00
CA LEU A 291 -0.61 0.84 -2.48
C LEU A 291 -0.59 0.96 -4.00
N TRP A 292 -0.05 2.08 -4.50
CA TRP A 292 0.24 2.32 -5.92
C TRP A 292 1.74 2.33 -6.14
N LEU A 293 2.20 1.73 -7.24
CA LEU A 293 3.61 1.68 -7.59
C LEU A 293 3.90 2.31 -8.95
N ARG A 294 5.01 3.04 -9.01
CA ARG A 294 5.69 3.46 -10.22
C ARG A 294 7.06 2.77 -10.28
N ILE A 295 7.35 2.13 -11.38
CA ILE A 295 8.68 1.59 -11.67
C ILE A 295 9.59 2.75 -12.10
N MET A 296 10.69 2.96 -11.38
CA MET A 296 11.67 4.01 -11.68
C MET A 296 12.82 3.50 -12.55
N ASP A 297 13.21 2.23 -12.34
CA ASP A 297 14.21 1.51 -13.16
C ASP A 297 13.64 0.12 -13.49
N VAL A 298 13.30 -0.11 -14.76
CA VAL A 298 12.64 -1.35 -15.19
C VAL A 298 13.52 -2.58 -14.99
N PRO A 299 14.77 -2.63 -15.45
CA PRO A 299 15.66 -3.76 -15.17
C PRO A 299 15.83 -4.02 -13.68
N ALA A 300 16.23 -3.02 -12.91
CA ALA A 300 16.49 -3.20 -11.48
C ALA A 300 15.23 -3.68 -10.72
N ALA A 301 14.05 -3.14 -11.04
CA ALA A 301 12.81 -3.56 -10.44
C ALA A 301 12.46 -5.01 -10.79
N LEU A 302 12.54 -5.39 -12.08
CA LEU A 302 12.18 -6.75 -12.50
C LEU A 302 13.17 -7.81 -12.00
N GLU A 303 14.43 -7.47 -11.79
CA GLU A 303 15.44 -8.37 -11.22
C GLU A 303 15.34 -8.48 -9.68
N ALA A 304 14.71 -7.53 -9.02
CA ALA A 304 14.56 -7.52 -7.55
C ALA A 304 13.49 -8.48 -7.03
N ARG A 305 12.55 -8.95 -7.86
CA ARG A 305 11.47 -9.85 -7.47
C ARG A 305 11.68 -11.28 -7.95
N THR A 306 10.98 -12.25 -7.34
CA THR A 306 10.87 -13.59 -7.88
C THR A 306 9.62 -13.77 -8.75
N TYR A 307 9.59 -14.85 -9.51
CA TYR A 307 8.56 -15.20 -10.48
C TYR A 307 8.08 -16.63 -10.25
N ALA A 308 6.80 -16.89 -10.54
CA ALA A 308 6.20 -18.21 -10.33
C ALA A 308 6.54 -19.23 -11.43
N LEU A 309 6.99 -18.80 -12.61
CA LEU A 309 7.31 -19.65 -13.76
C LEU A 309 8.53 -19.12 -14.51
N ASP A 310 9.24 -20.02 -15.16
CA ASP A 310 10.24 -19.67 -16.15
C ASP A 310 9.59 -18.96 -17.34
N LEU A 311 10.24 -17.91 -17.83
CA LEU A 311 9.73 -17.04 -18.88
C LEU A 311 10.85 -16.56 -19.79
N ASP A 312 10.61 -16.56 -21.10
CA ASP A 312 11.38 -15.81 -22.09
C ASP A 312 10.41 -14.91 -22.86
N THR A 313 10.59 -13.61 -22.72
CA THR A 313 9.69 -12.64 -23.35
C THR A 313 10.41 -11.33 -23.65
N VAL A 314 9.91 -10.58 -24.61
CA VAL A 314 10.36 -9.21 -24.87
C VAL A 314 9.20 -8.27 -24.50
N VAL A 315 9.44 -7.42 -23.49
CA VAL A 315 8.43 -6.50 -22.97
C VAL A 315 8.72 -5.08 -23.41
N GLU A 316 7.80 -4.48 -24.14
CA GLU A 316 7.79 -3.02 -24.37
C GLU A 316 7.03 -2.34 -23.25
N VAL A 317 7.72 -1.45 -22.53
CA VAL A 317 7.18 -0.62 -21.45
C VAL A 317 7.14 0.82 -21.93
N ARG A 318 5.96 1.43 -21.97
CA ARG A 318 5.79 2.82 -22.38
C ARG A 318 5.62 3.73 -21.17
N ASP A 319 6.40 4.79 -21.09
CA ASP A 319 6.26 5.84 -20.09
C ASP A 319 6.08 7.21 -20.76
N PRO A 320 4.85 7.65 -21.03
CA PRO A 320 4.60 8.93 -21.69
C PRO A 320 4.88 10.15 -20.81
N TYR A 321 5.21 9.93 -19.53
CA TYR A 321 5.42 11.02 -18.58
C TYR A 321 6.89 11.46 -18.49
N LEU A 322 7.83 10.55 -18.26
CA LEU A 322 9.26 10.84 -18.08
C LEU A 322 10.14 10.20 -19.17
N ASP A 323 9.54 9.54 -20.13
CA ASP A 323 10.24 8.80 -21.19
C ASP A 323 11.25 7.75 -20.62
N ALA A 324 10.92 7.21 -19.44
CA ALA A 324 11.72 6.18 -18.76
C ALA A 324 11.39 4.75 -19.25
N GLY A 325 10.62 4.61 -20.33
CA GLY A 325 10.25 3.36 -20.97
C GLY A 325 11.38 2.72 -21.77
N GLY A 326 11.03 1.66 -22.50
CA GLY A 326 11.94 0.94 -23.39
C GLY A 326 11.46 -0.45 -23.71
N THR A 327 12.23 -1.15 -24.56
CA THR A 327 12.02 -2.57 -24.85
C THR A 327 13.08 -3.40 -24.13
N TYR A 328 12.64 -4.45 -23.45
CA TYR A 328 13.47 -5.26 -22.57
C TYR A 328 13.30 -6.76 -22.87
N ALA A 329 14.39 -7.46 -23.03
CA ALA A 329 14.42 -8.93 -22.97
C ALA A 329 14.38 -9.34 -21.49
N LEU A 330 13.35 -10.05 -21.10
CA LEU A 330 13.15 -10.59 -19.76
C LEU A 330 13.25 -12.10 -19.81
N THR A 331 14.28 -12.64 -19.18
CA THR A 331 14.51 -14.08 -19.05
C THR A 331 14.38 -14.46 -17.58
N VAL A 332 13.50 -15.39 -17.25
CA VAL A 332 13.31 -15.93 -15.91
C VAL A 332 13.73 -17.38 -15.88
N ARG A 333 14.59 -17.76 -14.91
CA ARG A 333 14.98 -19.14 -14.62
C ARG A 333 15.02 -19.35 -13.12
N ASP A 334 14.43 -20.46 -12.67
CA ASP A 334 14.38 -20.81 -11.23
C ASP A 334 13.87 -19.66 -10.36
N GLY A 335 12.86 -18.93 -10.85
CA GLY A 335 12.24 -17.79 -10.16
C GLY A 335 13.04 -16.48 -10.21
N HIS A 336 14.23 -16.42 -10.82
CA HIS A 336 15.07 -15.23 -10.91
C HIS A 336 15.12 -14.66 -12.32
N ALA A 337 15.04 -13.34 -12.42
CA ALA A 337 15.03 -12.62 -13.69
C ALA A 337 16.40 -12.06 -14.07
N GLN A 338 16.65 -12.00 -15.37
CA GLN A 338 17.59 -11.13 -16.02
C GLN A 338 16.81 -10.22 -16.98
N CYS A 339 17.00 -8.93 -16.87
CA CYS A 339 16.29 -7.94 -17.67
C CYS A 339 17.27 -6.98 -18.35
N ARG A 340 17.27 -6.94 -19.68
CA ARG A 340 18.22 -6.10 -20.43
C ARG A 340 17.51 -5.39 -21.58
N ARG A 341 17.90 -4.16 -21.88
CA ARG A 341 17.42 -3.44 -23.07
C ARG A 341 17.75 -4.23 -24.34
N THR A 342 16.82 -4.19 -25.29
CA THR A 342 16.95 -4.91 -26.56
C THR A 342 16.23 -4.15 -27.68
N ASP A 343 16.64 -4.40 -28.93
CA ASP A 343 15.96 -3.91 -30.14
C ASP A 343 15.04 -5.00 -30.75
N ALA A 344 14.88 -6.15 -30.06
CA ALA A 344 14.02 -7.24 -30.53
C ALA A 344 12.53 -6.80 -30.52
N SER A 345 11.76 -7.39 -31.43
CA SER A 345 10.31 -7.10 -31.50
C SER A 345 9.61 -7.54 -30.22
N PRO A 346 8.76 -6.68 -29.60
CA PRO A 346 8.09 -7.02 -28.35
C PRO A 346 7.03 -8.12 -28.54
N THR A 347 7.00 -9.06 -27.61
CA THR A 347 5.94 -10.06 -27.50
C THR A 347 4.81 -9.61 -26.56
N ILE A 348 5.15 -8.72 -25.60
CA ILE A 348 4.21 -8.06 -24.68
C ILE A 348 4.45 -6.55 -24.76
N SER A 349 3.38 -5.76 -24.84
CA SER A 349 3.46 -4.29 -24.76
C SER A 349 2.45 -3.75 -23.76
N LEU A 350 2.89 -2.86 -22.87
CA LEU A 350 2.06 -2.26 -21.81
C LEU A 350 2.61 -0.90 -21.39
N ASP A 351 1.79 -0.12 -20.70
CA ASP A 351 2.22 1.12 -20.09
C ASP A 351 2.84 0.88 -18.70
N LEU A 352 3.74 1.77 -18.28
CA LEU A 352 4.48 1.66 -17.02
C LEU A 352 3.56 1.49 -15.79
N GLU A 353 2.41 2.18 -15.77
CA GLU A 353 1.41 2.04 -14.70
C GLU A 353 0.84 0.63 -14.60
N VAL A 354 0.64 -0.05 -15.74
CA VAL A 354 0.19 -1.46 -15.75
C VAL A 354 1.28 -2.35 -15.18
N LEU A 355 2.54 -2.11 -15.54
CA LEU A 355 3.66 -2.86 -14.95
C LEU A 355 3.71 -2.66 -13.43
N GLY A 356 3.49 -1.42 -12.96
CA GLY A 356 3.37 -1.12 -11.53
C GLY A 356 2.26 -1.93 -10.85
N SER A 357 1.10 -2.06 -11.51
CA SER A 357 -0.02 -2.84 -10.98
C SER A 357 0.29 -4.34 -10.90
N LEU A 358 1.02 -4.90 -11.86
CA LEU A 358 1.38 -6.31 -11.91
C LEU A 358 2.54 -6.66 -10.98
N TYR A 359 3.35 -5.67 -10.60
CA TYR A 359 4.66 -5.86 -9.99
C TYR A 359 4.66 -6.67 -8.69
N LEU A 360 3.68 -6.48 -7.83
CA LEU A 360 3.56 -7.23 -6.56
C LEU A 360 2.74 -8.51 -6.66
N GLY A 361 2.18 -8.82 -7.85
CA GLY A 361 1.31 -9.99 -8.04
C GLY A 361 -0.12 -9.78 -7.54
N GLY A 362 -0.49 -8.57 -7.10
CA GLY A 362 -1.85 -8.23 -6.66
C GLY A 362 -2.87 -8.12 -7.79
N HIS A 363 -2.41 -7.99 -9.03
CA HIS A 363 -3.25 -7.94 -10.22
C HIS A 363 -2.78 -8.92 -11.30
N HIS A 364 -3.70 -9.29 -12.19
CA HIS A 364 -3.48 -10.19 -13.32
C HIS A 364 -3.40 -9.42 -14.64
N ALA A 365 -2.55 -9.88 -15.58
CA ALA A 365 -2.41 -9.26 -16.90
C ALA A 365 -3.63 -9.47 -17.79
N ARG A 366 -4.38 -10.56 -17.64
CA ARG A 366 -5.56 -10.85 -18.46
C ARG A 366 -6.66 -9.79 -18.40
N PRO A 367 -7.10 -9.27 -17.25
CA PRO A 367 -8.05 -8.17 -17.19
C PRO A 367 -7.57 -6.91 -17.91
N PHE A 368 -6.28 -6.58 -17.79
CA PHE A 368 -5.70 -5.45 -18.52
C PHE A 368 -5.66 -5.68 -20.02
N ALA A 369 -5.41 -6.92 -20.47
CA ALA A 369 -5.47 -7.29 -21.88
C ALA A 369 -6.90 -7.17 -22.43
N ALA A 370 -7.89 -7.67 -21.69
CA ALA A 370 -9.31 -7.51 -22.04
C ALA A 370 -9.74 -6.04 -22.12
N ALA A 371 -9.13 -5.17 -21.32
CA ALA A 371 -9.32 -3.71 -21.36
C ALA A 371 -8.46 -3.00 -22.43
N GLY A 372 -7.68 -3.73 -23.23
CA GLY A 372 -6.81 -3.17 -24.28
C GLY A 372 -5.55 -2.47 -23.78
N ARG A 373 -5.18 -2.66 -22.50
CA ARG A 373 -4.03 -2.03 -21.83
C ARG A 373 -2.77 -2.90 -21.80
N VAL A 374 -2.89 -4.19 -22.11
CA VAL A 374 -1.79 -5.11 -22.40
C VAL A 374 -2.02 -5.69 -23.77
N ARG A 375 -1.01 -5.67 -24.63
CA ARG A 375 -1.02 -6.35 -25.92
C ARG A 375 -0.01 -7.49 -25.89
N ALA A 376 -0.43 -8.66 -26.30
CA ALA A 376 0.42 -9.84 -26.44
C ALA A 376 0.35 -10.36 -27.86
N MET A 377 1.44 -10.93 -28.38
CA MET A 377 1.47 -11.53 -29.71
C MET A 377 0.53 -12.74 -29.82
N SER A 378 0.32 -13.46 -28.73
CA SER A 378 -0.59 -14.61 -28.66
C SER A 378 -1.18 -14.77 -27.25
N ASP A 379 -2.29 -15.53 -27.16
CA ASP A 379 -2.89 -15.89 -25.87
C ASP A 379 -1.96 -16.76 -25.00
N ARG A 380 -1.09 -17.55 -25.63
CA ARG A 380 -0.06 -18.35 -24.92
C ARG A 380 0.92 -17.43 -24.18
N GLU A 381 1.45 -16.42 -24.83
CA GLU A 381 2.40 -15.47 -24.23
C GLU A 381 1.74 -14.65 -23.13
N LEU A 382 0.50 -14.19 -23.36
CA LEU A 382 -0.27 -13.52 -22.30
C LEU A 382 -0.44 -14.41 -21.07
N THR A 383 -0.76 -15.69 -21.28
CA THR A 383 -0.95 -16.65 -20.18
C THR A 383 0.35 -16.89 -19.41
N GLN A 384 1.46 -17.10 -20.12
CA GLN A 384 2.76 -17.32 -19.49
C GLN A 384 3.20 -16.08 -18.70
N PHE A 385 3.04 -14.89 -19.28
CA PHE A 385 3.35 -13.63 -18.61
C PHE A 385 2.48 -13.43 -17.36
N ASP A 386 1.17 -13.62 -17.46
CA ASP A 386 0.22 -13.49 -16.35
C ASP A 386 0.56 -14.44 -15.19
N LEU A 387 0.86 -15.69 -15.49
CA LEU A 387 1.21 -16.68 -14.48
C LEU A 387 2.58 -16.43 -13.86
N ALA A 388 3.57 -15.99 -14.65
CA ALA A 388 4.92 -15.71 -14.14
C ALA A 388 4.93 -14.58 -13.10
N PHE A 389 4.07 -13.56 -13.25
CA PHE A 389 3.99 -12.41 -12.33
C PHE A 389 3.21 -12.69 -11.04
N ARG A 390 2.60 -13.85 -10.87
CA ARG A 390 1.92 -14.21 -9.60
C ARG A 390 2.90 -14.23 -8.43
N ALA A 391 2.42 -13.84 -7.28
CA ALA A 391 3.16 -13.97 -6.03
C ALA A 391 2.64 -15.17 -5.21
N GLU A 392 3.51 -15.74 -4.38
CA GLU A 392 3.14 -16.84 -3.47
C GLU A 392 2.21 -16.40 -2.36
N ARG A 393 2.32 -15.13 -1.96
CA ARG A 393 1.52 -14.50 -0.92
C ARG A 393 0.80 -13.28 -1.47
N PRO A 394 -0.40 -12.98 -0.95
CA PRO A 394 -1.10 -11.74 -1.28
C PRO A 394 -0.26 -10.51 -0.97
N ALA A 395 -0.32 -9.53 -1.87
CA ALA A 395 0.34 -8.25 -1.65
C ALA A 395 -0.53 -7.37 -0.75
N VAL A 396 0.07 -6.83 0.33
CA VAL A 396 -0.63 -6.03 1.34
C VAL A 396 0.22 -4.81 1.71
N LEU A 397 -0.38 -3.64 1.78
CA LEU A 397 0.26 -2.45 2.35
C LEU A 397 0.44 -2.65 3.86
N GLY A 398 1.64 -2.40 4.36
CA GLY A 398 1.94 -2.57 5.78
C GLY A 398 1.41 -1.44 6.66
N TRP A 399 1.53 -0.20 6.19
CA TRP A 399 0.99 1.01 6.84
C TRP A 399 0.88 2.15 5.84
N GLY A 400 -0.10 3.03 6.01
CA GLY A 400 -0.28 4.23 5.20
C GLY A 400 0.73 5.33 5.54
N PHE A 401 1.23 6.02 4.52
CA PHE A 401 2.23 7.08 4.64
C PHE A 401 1.87 8.30 3.79
#